data_12b50db706b878f7f964565eab81d10c
#
_entry.id   12b50db706b878f7f964565eab81d10c
#
_cell.length_a   1.000
_cell.length_b   1.000
_cell.length_c   1.000
_cell.angle_alpha   90.00
_cell.angle_beta   90.00
_cell.angle_gamma   90.00
#
_symmetry.space_group_name_H-M   'P 1'
#
loop_
_entity.id
_entity.type
_entity.pdbx_description
1 polymer ?
#
loop_
_entity_poly.entity_id
_entity_poly.type
_entity_poly.pdbx_seq_one_letter_code
_entity_poly.pdbx_strand_id
1 'polypeptide(L)'
;MERTQSLRGTRVDKSRIINLEKGKLPPQALDLEETVLGAMMIDKKGIDEVIDILHPEAFYDKRHQAIYEAIYALFQNSEPIDLRTVAHQLRTSGKLDLAGGDFYLVNLTQKVASSAHIEFHSRIILQKYIQRRLISISSEIIENAYDETTDVFDLLDEAEGKLFEVTQGNLKKGAEVAESLVQQAINKIQEISNKEGMSGLATGFTKLDALTSGWQPSDLIIIAARPGMGKTAFVISMAKNMAIEFNEAVALFSLEMSSVQLITRMISSETGLTSEKLRKGNLEPHEWEQLNVKVKKLSDAPIFIDDTPALSIFDLRAKARRLVSQHNVKILIIDYLQLMTAGGAGGNREQEISTISRNLKALAKELNIPVIALSQLSRAVETRGGSKRPLLSDLRESGAIEQDADIVSFIFRPEYYGMTEWDDDDHSPCEGQGEFIVAKHRNGGLDNIRLKFTGHLAKFSDLEEGFSSEFQSSMNSFSSDNLPSAQDAFGAPESSSDNFNDDVPF
;
A
#
# COMPACT_ATOMS: atom_id res chain seq x y z
N MET A 1 -37.39 -57.65 -1.00
CA MET A 1 -37.92 -56.27 -1.19
C MET A 1 -37.83 -55.55 0.14
N GLU A 2 -36.68 -54.94 0.41
CA GLU A 2 -36.51 -54.09 1.57
C GLU A 2 -36.17 -52.69 1.07
N ARG A 3 -37.02 -51.73 1.44
CA ARG A 3 -36.88 -50.31 1.11
C ARG A 3 -35.90 -49.69 2.11
N THR A 4 -34.72 -49.34 1.62
CA THR A 4 -33.81 -48.44 2.30
C THR A 4 -34.35 -47.01 2.27
N GLN A 5 -34.85 -46.53 3.41
CA GLN A 5 -35.16 -45.10 3.60
C GLN A 5 -33.87 -44.35 3.83
N SER A 6 -33.58 -43.41 2.90
CA SER A 6 -32.50 -42.45 3.05
C SER A 6 -32.88 -41.42 4.14
N LEU A 7 -32.18 -41.41 5.22
CA LEU A 7 -32.22 -40.35 6.21
C LEU A 7 -31.68 -39.06 5.59
N ARG A 8 -32.60 -38.13 5.23
CA ARG A 8 -32.25 -36.74 4.93
C ARG A 8 -31.75 -36.09 6.22
N GLY A 9 -30.46 -35.82 6.27
CA GLY A 9 -29.86 -35.02 7.34
C GLY A 9 -30.54 -33.64 7.39
N THR A 10 -31.17 -33.36 8.49
CA THR A 10 -31.69 -32.04 8.84
C THR A 10 -30.50 -31.09 8.91
N ARG A 11 -30.43 -30.12 8.02
CA ARG A 11 -29.50 -28.98 8.17
C ARG A 11 -29.84 -28.29 9.48
N VAL A 12 -28.97 -28.45 10.48
CA VAL A 12 -29.01 -27.70 11.74
C VAL A 12 -28.80 -26.24 11.41
N ASP A 13 -29.74 -25.41 11.79
CA ASP A 13 -29.66 -23.95 11.58
C ASP A 13 -28.51 -23.42 12.44
N LYS A 14 -27.39 -23.05 11.77
CA LYS A 14 -26.14 -22.60 12.39
C LYS A 14 -26.29 -21.39 13.32
N SER A 15 -27.42 -20.67 13.24
CA SER A 15 -27.72 -19.53 14.13
C SER A 15 -28.05 -19.93 15.58
N ARG A 16 -28.31 -21.21 15.86
CA ARG A 16 -28.67 -21.70 17.21
C ARG A 16 -27.49 -22.05 18.10
N ILE A 17 -26.32 -22.28 17.55
CA ILE A 17 -25.14 -22.79 18.32
C ILE A 17 -24.56 -21.72 19.24
N ILE A 18 -24.63 -20.44 18.87
CA ILE A 18 -24.06 -19.32 19.64
C ILE A 18 -24.77 -19.08 20.98
N ASN A 19 -26.01 -19.50 21.12
CA ASN A 19 -26.84 -19.24 22.31
C ASN A 19 -26.68 -20.26 23.45
N LEU A 20 -26.01 -21.37 23.24
CA LEU A 20 -26.02 -22.51 24.18
C LEU A 20 -24.89 -22.49 25.21
N GLU A 21 -23.74 -21.84 24.95
CA GLU A 21 -22.60 -22.04 25.84
C GLU A 21 -22.44 -21.05 27.00
N LYS A 22 -23.12 -19.88 27.04
CA LYS A 22 -22.96 -18.93 28.17
C LYS A 22 -24.22 -18.21 28.68
N GLY A 23 -25.40 -18.51 28.21
CA GLY A 23 -26.65 -17.86 28.68
C GLY A 23 -26.70 -16.34 28.52
N LYS A 24 -25.80 -15.75 27.73
CA LYS A 24 -25.76 -14.30 27.45
C LYS A 24 -26.45 -14.03 26.12
N LEU A 25 -27.31 -13.02 26.11
CA LEU A 25 -27.91 -12.51 24.88
C LEU A 25 -26.81 -11.92 23.98
N PRO A 26 -26.91 -12.12 22.65
CA PRO A 26 -26.00 -11.48 21.71
C PRO A 26 -26.00 -9.95 21.88
N PRO A 27 -24.86 -9.27 21.67
CA PRO A 27 -24.81 -7.82 21.75
C PRO A 27 -25.83 -7.16 20.81
N GLN A 28 -26.75 -6.37 21.38
CA GLN A 28 -27.88 -5.73 20.67
C GLN A 28 -28.17 -4.35 21.27
N ALA A 29 -28.86 -3.50 20.50
CA ALA A 29 -29.29 -2.17 20.92
C ALA A 29 -30.63 -1.81 20.22
N LEU A 30 -31.69 -2.62 20.52
CA LEU A 30 -32.98 -2.55 19.81
C LEU A 30 -33.62 -1.15 19.88
N ASP A 31 -33.55 -0.48 21.03
CA ASP A 31 -34.10 0.86 21.20
C ASP A 31 -33.44 1.89 20.27
N LEU A 32 -32.12 1.72 20.04
CA LEU A 32 -31.37 2.60 19.11
C LEU A 32 -31.67 2.25 17.66
N GLU A 33 -31.86 0.97 17.34
CA GLU A 33 -32.27 0.53 16.00
C GLU A 33 -33.60 1.15 15.63
N GLU A 34 -34.60 1.08 16.53
CA GLU A 34 -35.92 1.69 16.35
C GLU A 34 -35.83 3.20 16.16
N THR A 35 -35.02 3.86 16.98
CA THR A 35 -34.81 5.33 16.92
C THR A 35 -34.16 5.75 15.59
N VAL A 36 -33.14 5.04 15.14
CA VAL A 36 -32.44 5.34 13.89
C VAL A 36 -33.37 5.15 12.68
N LEU A 37 -34.09 4.01 12.60
CA LEU A 37 -35.03 3.76 11.51
C LEU A 37 -36.17 4.77 11.48
N GLY A 38 -36.72 5.11 12.64
CA GLY A 38 -37.75 6.15 12.76
C GLY A 38 -37.28 7.51 12.30
N ALA A 39 -36.04 7.89 12.70
CA ALA A 39 -35.43 9.17 12.32
C ALA A 39 -35.17 9.26 10.80
N MET A 40 -34.69 8.18 10.16
CA MET A 40 -34.53 8.11 8.70
C MET A 40 -35.81 8.31 7.92
N MET A 41 -36.98 7.94 8.48
CA MET A 41 -38.29 8.15 7.83
C MET A 41 -38.86 9.57 8.05
N ILE A 42 -38.26 10.37 8.95
CA ILE A 42 -38.75 11.73 9.29
C ILE A 42 -37.79 12.80 8.76
N ASP A 43 -36.47 12.58 8.89
CA ASP A 43 -35.47 13.61 8.61
C ASP A 43 -34.53 13.15 7.47
N LYS A 44 -34.59 13.92 6.37
CA LYS A 44 -33.75 13.64 5.20
C LYS A 44 -32.26 13.75 5.48
N LYS A 45 -31.82 14.67 6.36
CA LYS A 45 -30.40 14.81 6.69
C LYS A 45 -29.86 13.60 7.45
N GLY A 46 -30.71 13.01 8.31
CA GLY A 46 -30.32 11.81 9.05
C GLY A 46 -30.07 10.59 8.15
N ILE A 47 -30.64 10.55 6.95
CA ILE A 47 -30.42 9.44 6.01
C ILE A 47 -28.97 9.43 5.53
N ASP A 48 -28.45 10.57 5.08
CA ASP A 48 -27.11 10.69 4.54
C ASP A 48 -26.05 10.27 5.59
N GLU A 49 -26.26 10.65 6.86
CA GLU A 49 -25.36 10.28 7.96
C GLU A 49 -25.37 8.78 8.29
N VAL A 50 -26.51 8.12 8.13
CA VAL A 50 -26.69 6.70 8.49
C VAL A 50 -26.23 5.75 7.39
N ILE A 51 -26.52 6.09 6.13
CA ILE A 51 -26.26 5.25 4.94
C ILE A 51 -24.76 4.90 4.80
N ASP A 52 -23.88 5.84 5.17
CA ASP A 52 -22.44 5.63 5.12
C ASP A 52 -21.92 4.76 6.27
N ILE A 53 -22.66 4.65 7.37
CA ILE A 53 -22.23 3.95 8.58
C ILE A 53 -22.83 2.55 8.65
N LEU A 54 -24.11 2.40 8.34
CA LEU A 54 -24.86 1.16 8.54
C LEU A 54 -25.11 0.42 7.23
N HIS A 55 -25.30 -0.87 7.36
CA HIS A 55 -25.77 -1.79 6.31
C HIS A 55 -26.84 -2.72 6.90
N PRO A 56 -27.65 -3.39 6.10
CA PRO A 56 -28.80 -4.17 6.59
C PRO A 56 -28.44 -5.17 7.70
N GLU A 57 -27.29 -5.84 7.56
CA GLU A 57 -26.81 -6.86 8.50
C GLU A 57 -26.39 -6.28 9.87
N ALA A 58 -26.18 -4.95 9.94
CA ALA A 58 -25.84 -4.29 11.19
C ALA A 58 -26.96 -4.33 12.22
N PHE A 59 -28.21 -4.42 11.77
CA PHE A 59 -29.38 -4.53 12.63
C PHE A 59 -29.53 -5.94 13.21
N TYR A 60 -29.90 -6.05 14.46
CA TYR A 60 -30.13 -7.34 15.13
C TYR A 60 -31.50 -7.93 14.79
N ASP A 61 -32.57 -7.10 14.81
CA ASP A 61 -33.93 -7.54 14.52
C ASP A 61 -34.12 -7.67 13.01
N LYS A 62 -34.61 -8.82 12.56
CA LYS A 62 -34.90 -9.07 11.13
C LYS A 62 -35.96 -8.12 10.57
N ARG A 63 -36.84 -7.59 11.39
CA ARG A 63 -37.81 -6.55 11.00
C ARG A 63 -37.05 -5.27 10.62
N HIS A 64 -36.10 -4.88 11.43
CA HIS A 64 -35.28 -3.70 11.22
C HIS A 64 -34.39 -3.84 9.98
N GLN A 65 -33.83 -5.05 9.76
CA GLN A 65 -33.09 -5.36 8.53
C GLN A 65 -33.94 -5.13 7.28
N ALA A 66 -35.17 -5.66 7.26
CA ALA A 66 -36.08 -5.53 6.12
C ALA A 66 -36.50 -4.06 5.88
N ILE A 67 -36.73 -3.29 6.96
CA ILE A 67 -37.05 -1.86 6.86
C ILE A 67 -35.86 -1.08 6.31
N TYR A 68 -34.67 -1.33 6.81
CA TYR A 68 -33.45 -0.67 6.33
C TYR A 68 -33.15 -1.02 4.86
N GLU A 69 -33.32 -2.27 4.46
CA GLU A 69 -33.21 -2.67 3.04
C GLU A 69 -34.14 -1.89 2.13
N ALA A 70 -35.39 -1.67 2.57
CA ALA A 70 -36.34 -0.88 1.79
C ALA A 70 -35.92 0.60 1.71
N ILE A 71 -35.45 1.19 2.81
CA ILE A 71 -34.90 2.55 2.86
C ILE A 71 -33.69 2.66 1.93
N TYR A 72 -32.77 1.70 1.99
CA TYR A 72 -31.57 1.68 1.17
C TYR A 72 -31.89 1.56 -0.33
N ALA A 73 -32.87 0.74 -0.69
CA ALA A 73 -33.32 0.61 -2.08
C ALA A 73 -33.92 1.93 -2.62
N LEU A 74 -34.75 2.63 -1.82
CA LEU A 74 -35.26 3.95 -2.18
C LEU A 74 -34.15 4.99 -2.34
N PHE A 75 -33.16 4.96 -1.44
CA PHE A 75 -32.01 5.84 -1.51
C PHE A 75 -31.20 5.63 -2.80
N GLN A 76 -30.92 4.37 -3.17
CA GLN A 76 -30.19 4.03 -4.40
C GLN A 76 -30.92 4.52 -5.65
N ASN A 77 -32.25 4.48 -5.65
CA ASN A 77 -33.07 4.97 -6.75
C ASN A 77 -33.30 6.49 -6.72
N SER A 78 -32.73 7.20 -5.74
CA SER A 78 -32.98 8.64 -5.52
C SER A 78 -34.44 9.00 -5.31
N GLU A 79 -35.22 8.07 -4.77
CA GLU A 79 -36.63 8.26 -4.46
C GLU A 79 -36.83 8.90 -3.07
N PRO A 80 -37.90 9.65 -2.85
CA PRO A 80 -38.20 10.21 -1.53
C PRO A 80 -38.35 9.11 -0.47
N ILE A 81 -37.76 9.32 0.70
CA ILE A 81 -37.81 8.39 1.82
C ILE A 81 -38.69 9.00 2.90
N ASP A 82 -39.87 8.42 3.07
CA ASP A 82 -40.81 8.73 4.13
C ASP A 82 -41.60 7.47 4.53
N LEU A 83 -42.43 7.58 5.55
CA LEU A 83 -43.25 6.47 6.03
C LEU A 83 -44.06 5.78 4.92
N ARG A 84 -44.62 6.56 3.96
CA ARG A 84 -45.49 6.03 2.91
C ARG A 84 -44.70 5.33 1.81
N THR A 85 -43.59 5.90 1.39
CA THR A 85 -42.71 5.33 0.36
C THR A 85 -42.06 4.05 0.85
N VAL A 86 -41.57 4.02 2.12
CA VAL A 86 -41.03 2.83 2.76
C VAL A 86 -42.09 1.71 2.88
N ALA A 87 -43.30 2.04 3.32
CA ALA A 87 -44.39 1.06 3.37
C ALA A 87 -44.75 0.53 1.98
N HIS A 88 -44.75 1.38 0.95
CA HIS A 88 -44.98 0.98 -0.44
C HIS A 88 -43.91 0.04 -0.95
N GLN A 89 -42.64 0.37 -0.72
CA GLN A 89 -41.48 -0.45 -1.09
C GLN A 89 -41.50 -1.83 -0.41
N LEU A 90 -41.85 -1.87 0.87
CA LEU A 90 -42.03 -3.12 1.62
C LEU A 90 -43.17 -3.99 1.08
N ARG A 91 -44.31 -3.38 0.62
CA ARG A 91 -45.38 -4.11 -0.04
C ARG A 91 -44.93 -4.67 -1.39
N THR A 92 -44.28 -3.86 -2.21
CA THR A 92 -43.77 -4.27 -3.53
C THR A 92 -42.79 -5.42 -3.43
N SER A 93 -41.91 -5.39 -2.41
CA SER A 93 -40.94 -6.46 -2.14
C SER A 93 -41.51 -7.67 -1.38
N GLY A 94 -42.81 -7.63 -0.98
CA GLY A 94 -43.46 -8.72 -0.21
C GLY A 94 -42.94 -8.86 1.22
N LYS A 95 -42.23 -7.85 1.77
CA LYS A 95 -41.60 -7.90 3.10
C LYS A 95 -42.38 -7.13 4.19
N LEU A 96 -43.58 -6.57 3.89
CA LEU A 96 -44.32 -5.75 4.83
C LEU A 96 -44.70 -6.52 6.10
N ASP A 97 -45.15 -7.76 5.98
CA ASP A 97 -45.52 -8.58 7.13
C ASP A 97 -44.30 -8.94 7.98
N LEU A 98 -43.14 -9.20 7.34
CA LEU A 98 -41.86 -9.41 8.01
C LEU A 98 -41.43 -8.16 8.79
N ALA A 99 -41.66 -6.96 8.25
CA ALA A 99 -41.35 -5.68 8.86
C ALA A 99 -42.27 -5.30 10.04
N GLY A 100 -43.32 -6.08 10.31
CA GLY A 100 -44.30 -5.84 11.38
C GLY A 100 -45.52 -5.01 10.97
N GLY A 101 -45.73 -4.80 9.67
CA GLY A 101 -46.87 -4.11 9.10
C GLY A 101 -46.84 -2.58 9.24
N ASP A 102 -47.86 -1.92 8.67
CA ASP A 102 -47.94 -0.46 8.69
C ASP A 102 -47.96 0.16 10.10
N PHE A 103 -48.59 -0.55 11.05
CA PHE A 103 -48.69 -0.08 12.44
C PHE A 103 -47.32 0.02 13.10
N TYR A 104 -46.41 -0.94 12.83
CA TYR A 104 -45.08 -0.93 13.39
C TYR A 104 -44.26 0.24 12.82
N LEU A 105 -44.37 0.51 11.53
CA LEU A 105 -43.68 1.65 10.90
C LEU A 105 -44.12 3.00 11.51
N VAL A 106 -45.45 3.16 11.74
CA VAL A 106 -45.99 4.34 12.44
C VAL A 106 -45.42 4.45 13.85
N ASN A 107 -45.33 3.33 14.58
CA ASN A 107 -44.78 3.35 15.94
C ASN A 107 -43.29 3.75 15.96
N LEU A 108 -42.50 3.31 14.99
CA LEU A 108 -41.08 3.72 14.86
C LEU A 108 -40.96 5.24 14.70
N THR A 109 -41.78 5.85 13.87
CA THR A 109 -41.73 7.31 13.66
C THR A 109 -42.18 8.09 14.90
N GLN A 110 -43.10 7.55 15.72
CA GLN A 110 -43.53 8.19 16.96
C GLN A 110 -42.51 8.13 18.10
N LYS A 111 -41.62 7.15 18.10
CA LYS A 111 -40.56 6.99 19.12
C LYS A 111 -39.42 7.99 18.98
N VAL A 112 -39.33 8.70 17.86
CA VAL A 112 -38.24 9.64 17.60
C VAL A 112 -38.51 10.95 18.31
N ALA A 113 -37.70 11.26 19.32
CA ALA A 113 -37.75 12.55 20.01
C ALA A 113 -36.86 13.62 19.32
N SER A 114 -35.74 13.22 18.69
CA SER A 114 -34.80 14.09 17.97
C SER A 114 -33.89 13.28 17.07
N SER A 115 -33.56 13.79 15.89
CA SER A 115 -32.56 13.24 14.98
C SER A 115 -31.12 13.73 15.28
N ALA A 116 -30.94 14.64 16.27
CA ALA A 116 -29.67 15.33 16.52
C ALA A 116 -28.46 14.42 16.84
N HIS A 117 -28.68 13.16 17.21
CA HIS A 117 -27.62 12.23 17.58
C HIS A 117 -27.67 10.91 16.77
N ILE A 118 -28.26 10.96 15.60
CA ILE A 118 -28.48 9.76 14.78
C ILE A 118 -27.15 9.09 14.38
N GLU A 119 -26.14 9.87 14.05
CA GLU A 119 -24.79 9.37 13.77
C GLU A 119 -24.20 8.59 14.95
N PHE A 120 -24.30 9.14 16.14
CA PHE A 120 -23.79 8.48 17.36
C PHE A 120 -24.54 7.19 17.66
N HIS A 121 -25.86 7.17 17.50
CA HIS A 121 -26.67 5.95 17.66
C HIS A 121 -26.32 4.90 16.61
N SER A 122 -26.10 5.30 15.37
CA SER A 122 -25.66 4.41 14.29
C SER A 122 -24.31 3.78 14.56
N ARG A 123 -23.37 4.53 15.11
CA ARG A 123 -22.06 4.01 15.53
C ARG A 123 -22.15 2.97 16.64
N ILE A 124 -23.11 3.13 17.59
CA ILE A 124 -23.36 2.12 18.63
C ILE A 124 -23.95 0.84 18.01
N ILE A 125 -24.89 0.95 17.08
CA ILE A 125 -25.45 -0.20 16.36
C ILE A 125 -24.34 -0.94 15.61
N LEU A 126 -23.48 -0.24 14.89
CA LEU A 126 -22.33 -0.80 14.20
C LEU A 126 -21.38 -1.51 15.17
N GLN A 127 -21.09 -0.90 16.32
CA GLN A 127 -20.26 -1.52 17.37
C GLN A 127 -20.86 -2.84 17.86
N LYS A 128 -22.19 -2.91 18.07
CA LYS A 128 -22.88 -4.14 18.45
C LYS A 128 -22.82 -5.21 17.34
N TYR A 129 -22.91 -4.80 16.09
CA TYR A 129 -22.73 -5.69 14.95
C TYR A 129 -21.31 -6.28 14.90
N ILE A 130 -20.29 -5.44 15.05
CA ILE A 130 -18.89 -5.89 15.10
C ILE A 130 -18.69 -6.91 16.22
N GLN A 131 -19.24 -6.65 17.42
CA GLN A 131 -19.18 -7.59 18.53
C GLN A 131 -19.84 -8.93 18.18
N ARG A 132 -21.00 -8.92 17.51
CA ARG A 132 -21.68 -10.16 17.06
C ARG A 132 -20.85 -10.91 16.03
N ARG A 133 -20.26 -10.19 15.06
CA ARG A 133 -19.39 -10.82 14.04
C ARG A 133 -18.16 -11.46 14.66
N LEU A 134 -17.51 -10.80 15.61
CA LEU A 134 -16.36 -11.36 16.33
C LEU A 134 -16.75 -12.61 17.12
N ILE A 135 -17.91 -12.62 17.79
CA ILE A 135 -18.42 -13.82 18.49
C ILE A 135 -18.67 -14.95 17.49
N SER A 136 -19.31 -14.65 16.35
CA SER A 136 -19.59 -15.65 15.32
C SER A 136 -18.31 -16.27 14.76
N ILE A 137 -17.33 -15.43 14.39
CA ILE A 137 -16.04 -15.88 13.85
C ILE A 137 -15.28 -16.72 14.91
N SER A 138 -15.26 -16.24 16.15
CA SER A 138 -14.59 -16.99 17.22
C SER A 138 -15.23 -18.35 17.45
N SER A 139 -16.57 -18.46 17.41
CA SER A 139 -17.28 -19.73 17.56
C SER A 139 -16.99 -20.68 16.42
N GLU A 140 -16.90 -20.18 15.19
CA GLU A 140 -16.56 -20.96 14.00
C GLU A 140 -15.10 -21.46 14.05
N ILE A 141 -14.17 -20.60 14.50
CA ILE A 141 -12.76 -20.98 14.72
C ILE A 141 -12.68 -22.10 15.78
N ILE A 142 -13.44 -21.98 16.87
CA ILE A 142 -13.47 -22.99 17.92
C ILE A 142 -14.03 -24.32 17.37
N GLU A 143 -15.13 -24.28 16.59
CA GLU A 143 -15.73 -25.47 15.98
C GLU A 143 -14.74 -26.18 15.04
N ASN A 144 -14.08 -25.43 14.16
CA ASN A 144 -13.12 -25.96 13.20
C ASN A 144 -11.82 -26.45 13.89
N ALA A 145 -11.43 -25.86 15.02
CA ALA A 145 -10.26 -26.29 15.78
C ALA A 145 -10.46 -27.64 16.52
N TYR A 146 -11.71 -28.05 16.77
CA TYR A 146 -12.06 -29.38 17.30
C TYR A 146 -12.19 -30.44 16.21
N ASP A 147 -12.20 -30.03 14.91
CA ASP A 147 -12.28 -30.99 13.81
C ASP A 147 -10.85 -31.45 13.42
N GLU A 148 -10.55 -32.73 13.77
CA GLU A 148 -9.25 -33.37 13.51
C GLU A 148 -8.91 -33.47 11.98
N THR A 149 -9.87 -33.23 11.11
CA THR A 149 -9.66 -33.28 9.65
C THR A 149 -9.21 -31.95 9.05
N THR A 150 -9.29 -30.86 9.81
CA THR A 150 -8.93 -29.51 9.35
C THR A 150 -7.42 -29.29 9.55
N ASP A 151 -6.73 -28.85 8.48
CA ASP A 151 -5.33 -28.43 8.57
C ASP A 151 -5.20 -27.18 9.44
N VAL A 152 -4.24 -27.19 10.37
CA VAL A 152 -4.05 -26.07 11.32
C VAL A 152 -3.63 -24.79 10.63
N PHE A 153 -2.85 -24.88 9.55
CA PHE A 153 -2.42 -23.71 8.80
C PHE A 153 -3.57 -23.11 7.97
N ASP A 154 -4.38 -23.95 7.35
CA ASP A 154 -5.59 -23.50 6.64
C ASP A 154 -6.58 -22.83 7.60
N LEU A 155 -6.74 -23.37 8.81
CA LEU A 155 -7.58 -22.77 9.86
C LEU A 155 -7.08 -21.41 10.31
N LEU A 156 -5.76 -21.23 10.46
CA LEU A 156 -5.16 -19.93 10.81
C LEU A 156 -5.40 -18.90 9.71
N ASP A 157 -5.18 -19.27 8.46
CA ASP A 157 -5.39 -18.37 7.31
C ASP A 157 -6.86 -17.96 7.19
N GLU A 158 -7.79 -18.90 7.38
CA GLU A 158 -9.23 -18.63 7.36
C GLU A 158 -9.64 -17.68 8.51
N ALA A 159 -9.12 -17.92 9.71
CA ALA A 159 -9.39 -17.11 10.89
C ALA A 159 -8.90 -15.66 10.69
N GLU A 160 -7.67 -15.50 10.20
CA GLU A 160 -7.09 -14.17 9.92
C GLU A 160 -7.87 -13.44 8.83
N GLY A 161 -8.23 -14.14 7.74
CA GLY A 161 -9.03 -13.57 6.66
C GLY A 161 -10.39 -13.04 7.16
N LYS A 162 -11.12 -13.81 7.98
CA LYS A 162 -12.41 -13.42 8.54
C LYS A 162 -12.31 -12.24 9.51
N LEU A 163 -11.29 -12.23 10.37
CA LEU A 163 -11.04 -11.09 11.28
C LEU A 163 -10.69 -9.81 10.50
N PHE A 164 -9.96 -9.98 9.42
CA PHE A 164 -9.59 -8.88 8.52
C PHE A 164 -10.80 -8.27 7.80
N GLU A 165 -11.74 -9.09 7.30
CA GLU A 165 -12.98 -8.59 6.69
C GLU A 165 -13.77 -7.70 7.65
N VAL A 166 -13.87 -8.08 8.93
CA VAL A 166 -14.52 -7.27 9.96
C VAL A 166 -13.82 -5.93 10.14
N THR A 167 -12.47 -5.92 10.08
CA THR A 167 -11.69 -4.69 10.25
C THR A 167 -11.81 -3.77 9.05
N GLN A 168 -11.68 -4.30 7.83
CA GLN A 168 -11.75 -3.51 6.59
C GLN A 168 -13.16 -3.00 6.28
N GLY A 169 -14.18 -3.84 6.49
CA GLY A 169 -15.57 -3.47 6.21
C GLY A 169 -16.06 -2.28 7.04
N ASN A 170 -15.44 -2.03 8.21
CA ASN A 170 -15.88 -1.02 9.17
C ASN A 170 -14.96 0.22 9.27
N LEU A 171 -13.80 0.21 8.59
CA LEU A 171 -12.84 1.33 8.56
C LEU A 171 -12.95 2.16 7.27
N LYS A 172 -14.15 2.37 6.74
CA LYS A 172 -14.33 3.43 5.75
C LYS A 172 -14.03 4.76 6.46
N LYS A 173 -12.83 5.33 6.23
CA LYS A 173 -12.58 6.73 6.55
C LYS A 173 -13.63 7.53 5.79
N GLY A 174 -14.46 8.29 6.50
CA GLY A 174 -15.39 9.23 5.89
C GLY A 174 -14.62 10.19 4.98
N ALA A 175 -15.28 10.77 3.99
CA ALA A 175 -14.69 11.81 3.17
C ALA A 175 -14.23 12.96 4.09
N GLU A 176 -12.95 13.34 4.00
CA GLU A 176 -12.43 14.50 4.71
C GLU A 176 -12.80 15.77 3.93
N VAL A 177 -13.14 16.84 4.66
CA VAL A 177 -13.46 18.14 4.05
C VAL A 177 -12.21 18.68 3.37
N ALA A 178 -12.35 19.21 2.15
CA ALA A 178 -11.24 19.73 1.35
C ALA A 178 -10.38 20.78 2.09
N GLU A 179 -10.98 21.59 2.95
CA GLU A 179 -10.28 22.61 3.75
C GLU A 179 -9.21 21.98 4.64
N SER A 180 -9.54 20.90 5.36
CA SER A 180 -8.58 20.15 6.20
C SER A 180 -7.44 19.57 5.38
N LEU A 181 -7.75 18.97 4.21
CA LEU A 181 -6.77 18.39 3.31
C LEU A 181 -5.84 19.44 2.69
N VAL A 182 -6.36 20.63 2.35
CA VAL A 182 -5.55 21.75 1.85
C VAL A 182 -4.55 22.20 2.91
N GLN A 183 -4.99 22.36 4.17
CA GLN A 183 -4.08 22.75 5.25
C GLN A 183 -2.99 21.70 5.49
N GLN A 184 -3.33 20.40 5.47
CA GLN A 184 -2.37 19.31 5.57
C GLN A 184 -1.36 19.33 4.39
N ALA A 185 -1.84 19.57 3.17
CA ALA A 185 -0.99 19.68 1.99
C ALA A 185 -0.02 20.85 2.08
N ILE A 186 -0.47 22.04 2.52
CA ILE A 186 0.38 23.22 2.72
C ILE A 186 1.47 22.94 3.75
N ASN A 187 1.11 22.36 4.89
CA ASN A 187 2.08 22.00 5.92
C ASN A 187 3.15 21.03 5.39
N LYS A 188 2.73 20.02 4.62
CA LYS A 188 3.65 19.07 3.99
C LYS A 188 4.58 19.74 2.98
N ILE A 189 4.09 20.68 2.18
CA ILE A 189 4.91 21.47 1.23
C ILE A 189 5.95 22.30 2.00
N GLN A 190 5.58 22.91 3.12
CA GLN A 190 6.52 23.67 3.96
C GLN A 190 7.60 22.77 4.58
N GLU A 191 7.24 21.56 5.05
CA GLU A 191 8.20 20.57 5.55
C GLU A 191 9.21 20.15 4.49
N ILE A 192 8.74 19.92 3.25
CA ILE A 192 9.60 19.56 2.11
C ILE A 192 10.55 20.72 1.75
N SER A 193 10.05 21.95 1.74
CA SER A 193 10.87 23.12 1.46
C SER A 193 12.03 23.27 2.45
N ASN A 194 11.83 22.86 3.72
CA ASN A 194 12.85 22.89 4.76
C ASN A 194 13.87 21.73 4.67
N LYS A 195 13.60 20.69 3.83
CA LYS A 195 14.43 19.47 3.68
C LYS A 195 15.26 19.45 2.38
N GLU A 196 15.70 20.60 1.89
CA GLU A 196 16.53 20.71 0.67
C GLU A 196 15.92 20.03 -0.58
N GLY A 197 14.58 19.97 -0.67
CA GLY A 197 13.87 19.53 -1.87
C GLY A 197 13.65 18.02 -2.04
N MET A 198 14.13 17.16 -1.14
CA MET A 198 13.83 15.73 -1.18
C MET A 198 12.59 15.42 -0.33
N SER A 199 11.50 14.99 -0.98
CA SER A 199 10.22 14.72 -0.32
C SER A 199 10.06 13.28 0.16
N GLY A 200 10.75 12.35 -0.48
CA GLY A 200 10.71 10.91 -0.21
C GLY A 200 11.96 10.37 0.46
N LEU A 201 12.05 9.04 0.53
CA LEU A 201 13.22 8.33 1.05
C LEU A 201 14.31 8.26 0.00
N ALA A 202 15.52 8.73 0.32
CA ALA A 202 16.68 8.67 -0.56
C ALA A 202 17.04 7.23 -0.90
N THR A 203 17.31 6.95 -2.18
CA THR A 203 17.71 5.63 -2.66
C THR A 203 19.23 5.40 -2.56
N GLY A 204 19.98 6.49 -2.51
CA GLY A 204 21.45 6.49 -2.63
C GLY A 204 21.95 6.34 -4.06
N PHE A 205 21.09 6.56 -5.05
CA PHE A 205 21.45 6.72 -6.46
C PHE A 205 21.05 8.13 -6.90
N THR A 206 22.04 8.98 -7.13
CA THR A 206 21.89 10.43 -7.30
C THR A 206 20.87 10.79 -8.40
N LYS A 207 20.98 10.19 -9.58
CA LYS A 207 20.08 10.47 -10.70
C LYS A 207 18.66 9.94 -10.46
N LEU A 208 18.53 8.81 -9.76
CA LEU A 208 17.23 8.26 -9.39
C LEU A 208 16.53 9.14 -8.37
N ASP A 209 17.27 9.62 -7.37
CA ASP A 209 16.76 10.54 -6.36
C ASP A 209 16.37 11.89 -6.97
N ALA A 210 17.13 12.40 -7.92
CA ALA A 210 16.78 13.61 -8.67
C ALA A 210 15.49 13.44 -9.49
N LEU A 211 15.28 12.28 -10.13
CA LEU A 211 14.09 12.00 -10.94
C LEU A 211 12.82 11.79 -10.09
N THR A 212 12.94 11.07 -8.97
CA THR A 212 11.79 10.65 -8.14
C THR A 212 11.56 11.52 -6.91
N SER A 213 12.51 12.39 -6.57
CA SER A 213 12.61 13.06 -5.26
C SER A 213 12.61 12.07 -4.09
N GLY A 214 13.20 10.86 -4.30
CA GLY A 214 13.17 9.73 -3.40
C GLY A 214 11.85 8.93 -3.47
N TRP A 215 11.82 7.77 -2.79
CA TRP A 215 10.61 6.93 -2.74
C TRP A 215 9.53 7.56 -1.87
N GLN A 216 8.36 7.81 -2.47
CA GLN A 216 7.27 8.50 -1.78
C GLN A 216 6.48 7.54 -0.87
N PRO A 217 6.02 8.01 0.32
CA PRO A 217 5.12 7.23 1.17
C PRO A 217 3.86 6.80 0.41
N SER A 218 3.35 5.62 0.74
CA SER A 218 2.16 5.01 0.14
C SER A 218 2.31 4.56 -1.32
N ASP A 219 3.48 4.70 -1.95
CA ASP A 219 3.70 4.23 -3.31
C ASP A 219 4.02 2.73 -3.37
N LEU A 220 3.49 2.09 -4.41
CA LEU A 220 3.88 0.75 -4.83
C LEU A 220 4.83 0.87 -6.02
N ILE A 221 6.07 0.44 -5.81
CA ILE A 221 7.14 0.48 -6.80
C ILE A 221 7.42 -0.95 -7.29
N ILE A 222 7.33 -1.16 -8.58
CA ILE A 222 7.67 -2.45 -9.20
C ILE A 222 9.01 -2.33 -9.89
N ILE A 223 9.94 -3.22 -9.53
CA ILE A 223 11.23 -3.34 -10.23
C ILE A 223 11.28 -4.71 -10.89
N ALA A 224 11.24 -4.73 -12.20
CA ALA A 224 11.17 -5.97 -12.96
C ALA A 224 12.43 -6.19 -13.81
N ALA A 225 12.83 -7.45 -13.95
CA ALA A 225 13.97 -7.82 -14.78
C ALA A 225 13.90 -9.31 -15.18
N ARG A 226 14.66 -9.67 -16.21
CA ARG A 226 14.96 -11.08 -16.50
C ARG A 226 15.95 -11.65 -15.48
N PRO A 227 15.95 -12.98 -15.25
CA PRO A 227 16.97 -13.62 -14.41
C PRO A 227 18.39 -13.24 -14.85
N GLY A 228 19.30 -13.02 -13.91
CA GLY A 228 20.69 -12.65 -14.19
C GLY A 228 20.95 -11.16 -14.46
N MET A 229 19.91 -10.33 -14.62
CA MET A 229 20.06 -8.88 -14.84
C MET A 229 20.50 -8.09 -13.60
N GLY A 230 20.49 -8.71 -12.41
CA GLY A 230 20.93 -8.05 -11.19
C GLY A 230 19.83 -7.40 -10.37
N LYS A 231 18.55 -7.82 -10.51
CA LYS A 231 17.41 -7.31 -9.75
C LYS A 231 17.67 -7.29 -8.23
N THR A 232 18.01 -8.44 -7.66
CA THR A 232 18.36 -8.56 -6.23
C THR A 232 19.62 -7.76 -5.87
N ALA A 233 20.62 -7.68 -6.77
CA ALA A 233 21.82 -6.88 -6.53
C ALA A 233 21.50 -5.38 -6.43
N PHE A 234 20.59 -4.87 -7.27
CA PHE A 234 20.17 -3.48 -7.22
C PHE A 234 19.49 -3.14 -5.90
N VAL A 235 18.48 -3.94 -5.49
CA VAL A 235 17.76 -3.65 -4.23
C VAL A 235 18.62 -3.84 -2.99
N ILE A 236 19.58 -4.78 -3.00
CA ILE A 236 20.57 -4.93 -1.92
C ILE A 236 21.47 -3.69 -1.85
N SER A 237 21.94 -3.17 -2.99
CA SER A 237 22.77 -1.95 -3.02
C SER A 237 21.98 -0.77 -2.49
N MET A 238 20.73 -0.61 -2.93
CA MET A 238 19.81 0.44 -2.48
C MET A 238 19.52 0.33 -0.97
N ALA A 239 19.10 -0.86 -0.49
CA ALA A 239 18.80 -1.10 0.91
C ALA A 239 19.99 -0.80 1.83
N LYS A 240 21.19 -1.18 1.37
CA LYS A 240 22.43 -0.88 2.06
C LYS A 240 22.70 0.63 2.12
N ASN A 241 22.57 1.34 0.99
CA ASN A 241 22.77 2.79 0.96
C ASN A 241 21.76 3.48 1.89
N MET A 242 20.48 3.13 1.82
CA MET A 242 19.44 3.68 2.68
C MET A 242 19.74 3.49 4.18
N ALA A 243 20.17 2.30 4.56
CA ALA A 243 20.40 1.98 5.96
C ALA A 243 21.73 2.52 6.50
N ILE A 244 22.82 2.53 5.70
CA ILE A 244 24.16 2.94 6.15
C ILE A 244 24.37 4.45 5.99
N GLU A 245 23.94 5.03 4.85
CA GLU A 245 24.22 6.44 4.54
C GLU A 245 23.16 7.37 5.11
N PHE A 246 21.88 6.94 5.07
CA PHE A 246 20.73 7.76 5.52
C PHE A 246 20.15 7.31 6.85
N ASN A 247 20.63 6.19 7.43
CA ASN A 247 20.13 5.60 8.67
C ASN A 247 18.63 5.34 8.67
N GLU A 248 18.07 5.01 7.48
CA GLU A 248 16.67 4.66 7.32
C GLU A 248 16.44 3.17 7.52
N ALA A 249 15.43 2.81 8.31
CA ALA A 249 15.13 1.42 8.61
C ALA A 249 14.45 0.72 7.42
N VAL A 250 15.09 -0.36 6.93
CA VAL A 250 14.67 -1.12 5.74
C VAL A 250 14.26 -2.53 6.14
N ALA A 251 13.10 -3.00 5.66
CA ALA A 251 12.73 -4.42 5.78
C ALA A 251 12.77 -5.10 4.41
N LEU A 252 13.46 -6.24 4.33
CA LEU A 252 13.62 -7.05 3.14
C LEU A 252 13.01 -8.44 3.36
N PHE A 253 11.98 -8.76 2.59
CA PHE A 253 11.35 -10.08 2.54
C PHE A 253 11.89 -10.83 1.33
N SER A 254 12.66 -11.89 1.59
CA SER A 254 13.31 -12.68 0.55
C SER A 254 12.68 -14.07 0.47
N LEU A 255 11.99 -14.33 -0.63
CA LEU A 255 11.33 -15.61 -0.88
C LEU A 255 12.18 -16.57 -1.71
N GLU A 256 13.29 -16.09 -2.28
CA GLU A 256 14.19 -16.87 -3.14
C GLU A 256 15.51 -17.22 -2.45
N MET A 257 16.04 -16.30 -1.65
CA MET A 257 17.38 -16.42 -1.07
C MET A 257 17.30 -16.38 0.46
N SER A 258 18.18 -17.16 1.12
CA SER A 258 18.30 -17.09 2.58
C SER A 258 18.90 -15.76 3.06
N SER A 259 18.51 -15.36 4.28
CA SER A 259 19.00 -14.14 4.95
C SER A 259 20.54 -14.07 5.00
N VAL A 260 21.19 -15.19 5.29
CA VAL A 260 22.67 -15.28 5.32
C VAL A 260 23.28 -15.01 3.94
N GLN A 261 22.67 -15.49 2.85
CA GLN A 261 23.15 -15.23 1.50
C GLN A 261 23.02 -13.76 1.12
N LEU A 262 21.94 -13.10 1.51
CA LEU A 262 21.72 -11.66 1.29
C LEU A 262 22.76 -10.83 2.05
N ILE A 263 22.94 -11.12 3.34
CA ILE A 263 23.97 -10.44 4.16
C ILE A 263 25.37 -10.68 3.58
N THR A 264 25.70 -11.88 3.11
CA THR A 264 27.00 -12.15 2.46
C THR A 264 27.21 -11.28 1.22
N ARG A 265 26.16 -11.05 0.43
CA ARG A 265 26.22 -10.13 -0.72
C ARG A 265 26.40 -8.67 -0.28
N MET A 266 25.71 -8.24 0.79
CA MET A 266 25.91 -6.89 1.35
C MET A 266 27.34 -6.70 1.85
N ILE A 267 27.88 -7.70 2.55
CA ILE A 267 29.29 -7.72 2.99
C ILE A 267 30.24 -7.60 1.80
N SER A 268 30.05 -8.41 0.75
CA SER A 268 30.84 -8.33 -0.48
C SER A 268 30.81 -6.94 -1.10
N SER A 269 29.62 -6.36 -1.23
CA SER A 269 29.41 -5.01 -1.77
C SER A 269 30.06 -3.91 -0.93
N GLU A 270 30.11 -4.05 0.41
CA GLU A 270 30.66 -3.06 1.33
C GLU A 270 32.17 -3.18 1.50
N THR A 271 32.66 -4.42 1.61
CA THR A 271 34.09 -4.68 1.83
C THR A 271 34.93 -4.59 0.55
N GLY A 272 34.33 -4.86 -0.62
CA GLY A 272 35.03 -5.05 -1.88
C GLY A 272 35.65 -6.44 -2.03
N LEU A 273 35.40 -7.35 -1.08
CA LEU A 273 35.82 -8.74 -1.16
C LEU A 273 34.84 -9.53 -2.04
N THR A 274 35.38 -10.35 -2.95
CA THR A 274 34.54 -11.10 -3.87
C THR A 274 33.67 -12.12 -3.13
N SER A 275 32.43 -12.30 -3.59
CA SER A 275 31.50 -13.29 -3.02
C SER A 275 32.07 -14.71 -3.07
N GLU A 276 33.00 -15.01 -4.01
CA GLU A 276 33.68 -16.28 -4.10
C GLU A 276 34.68 -16.49 -2.94
N LYS A 277 35.49 -15.47 -2.62
CA LYS A 277 36.44 -15.52 -1.48
C LYS A 277 35.69 -15.68 -0.16
N LEU A 278 34.63 -14.90 0.04
CA LEU A 278 33.79 -14.99 1.23
C LEU A 278 33.15 -16.38 1.40
N ARG A 279 32.63 -16.94 0.31
CA ARG A 279 32.01 -18.28 0.34
C ARG A 279 33.01 -19.40 0.61
N LYS A 280 34.22 -19.30 0.09
CA LYS A 280 35.30 -20.28 0.30
C LYS A 280 36.02 -20.10 1.62
N GLY A 281 35.83 -18.96 2.31
CA GLY A 281 36.54 -18.62 3.53
C GLY A 281 38.04 -18.38 3.31
N ASN A 282 38.46 -18.16 2.06
CA ASN A 282 39.87 -18.00 1.70
C ASN A 282 40.24 -16.52 1.70
N LEU A 283 40.41 -15.95 2.91
CA LEU A 283 40.76 -14.57 3.14
C LEU A 283 42.18 -14.46 3.73
N GLU A 284 42.96 -13.51 3.21
CA GLU A 284 44.25 -13.15 3.75
C GLU A 284 44.10 -12.39 5.10
N PRO A 285 45.12 -12.38 5.98
CA PRO A 285 45.01 -11.70 7.27
C PRO A 285 44.56 -10.24 7.18
N HIS A 286 45.03 -9.47 6.20
CA HIS A 286 44.63 -8.09 5.99
C HIS A 286 43.15 -7.96 5.49
N GLU A 287 42.67 -8.95 4.75
CA GLU A 287 41.28 -9.01 4.29
C GLU A 287 40.33 -9.27 5.48
N TRP A 288 40.75 -10.06 6.47
CA TRP A 288 40.01 -10.26 7.72
C TRP A 288 39.94 -8.96 8.55
N GLU A 289 40.99 -8.18 8.62
CA GLU A 289 40.98 -6.87 9.29
C GLU A 289 40.01 -5.91 8.57
N GLN A 290 40.12 -5.84 7.25
CA GLN A 290 39.22 -5.03 6.41
C GLN A 290 37.75 -5.45 6.59
N LEU A 291 37.49 -6.75 6.61
CA LEU A 291 36.16 -7.30 6.86
C LEU A 291 35.60 -6.81 8.20
N ASN A 292 36.36 -7.01 9.29
CA ASN A 292 35.94 -6.66 10.64
C ASN A 292 35.61 -5.17 10.81
N VAL A 293 36.41 -4.29 10.18
CA VAL A 293 36.19 -2.84 10.25
C VAL A 293 34.93 -2.42 9.49
N LYS A 294 34.76 -2.91 8.25
CA LYS A 294 33.67 -2.50 7.39
C LYS A 294 32.34 -3.14 7.77
N VAL A 295 32.36 -4.40 8.24
CA VAL A 295 31.13 -5.10 8.69
C VAL A 295 30.49 -4.42 9.89
N LYS A 296 31.26 -3.71 10.73
CA LYS A 296 30.69 -2.99 11.87
C LYS A 296 29.60 -1.99 11.44
N LYS A 297 29.82 -1.22 10.36
CA LYS A 297 28.81 -0.29 9.83
C LYS A 297 27.54 -1.01 9.39
N LEU A 298 27.67 -2.18 8.77
CA LEU A 298 26.53 -2.98 8.34
C LEU A 298 25.81 -3.63 9.53
N SER A 299 26.56 -4.01 10.58
CA SER A 299 25.97 -4.59 11.80
C SER A 299 25.14 -3.59 12.59
N ASP A 300 25.52 -2.32 12.57
CA ASP A 300 24.82 -1.24 13.26
C ASP A 300 23.65 -0.66 12.41
N ALA A 301 23.58 -1.02 11.11
CA ALA A 301 22.57 -0.52 10.19
C ALA A 301 21.18 -1.13 10.48
N PRO A 302 20.10 -0.35 10.42
CA PRO A 302 18.73 -0.82 10.72
C PRO A 302 18.13 -1.61 9.54
N ILE A 303 18.68 -2.80 9.25
CA ILE A 303 18.22 -3.70 8.19
C ILE A 303 17.55 -4.92 8.82
N PHE A 304 16.31 -5.18 8.45
CA PHE A 304 15.53 -6.33 8.89
C PHE A 304 15.30 -7.27 7.71
N ILE A 305 15.68 -8.53 7.84
CA ILE A 305 15.54 -9.53 6.77
C ILE A 305 14.67 -10.68 7.26
N ASP A 306 13.67 -11.03 6.46
CA ASP A 306 12.81 -12.17 6.66
C ASP A 306 12.91 -13.07 5.42
N ASP A 307 13.29 -14.33 5.60
CA ASP A 307 13.44 -15.33 4.52
C ASP A 307 12.44 -16.47 4.63
N THR A 308 11.26 -16.19 5.21
CA THR A 308 10.17 -17.16 5.29
C THR A 308 9.72 -17.56 3.87
N PRO A 309 9.80 -18.84 3.49
CA PRO A 309 9.38 -19.30 2.18
C PRO A 309 7.85 -19.25 2.05
N ALA A 310 7.35 -19.10 0.81
CA ALA A 310 5.92 -19.14 0.47
C ALA A 310 5.05 -18.20 1.34
N LEU A 311 5.54 -16.99 1.60
CA LEU A 311 4.89 -15.99 2.43
C LEU A 311 3.52 -15.59 1.85
N SER A 312 2.46 -15.72 2.64
CA SER A 312 1.15 -15.23 2.24
C SER A 312 1.09 -13.70 2.36
N ILE A 313 0.17 -13.08 1.60
CA ILE A 313 -0.04 -11.63 1.70
C ILE A 313 -0.51 -11.20 3.10
N PHE A 314 -1.19 -12.08 3.82
CA PHE A 314 -1.67 -11.84 5.18
C PHE A 314 -0.52 -11.87 6.19
N ASP A 315 0.36 -12.89 6.09
CA ASP A 315 1.57 -12.99 6.91
C ASP A 315 2.50 -11.79 6.71
N LEU A 316 2.71 -11.42 5.43
CA LEU A 316 3.48 -10.22 5.09
C LEU A 316 2.93 -8.99 5.79
N ARG A 317 1.60 -8.80 5.77
CA ARG A 317 0.93 -7.66 6.39
C ARG A 317 1.11 -7.64 7.91
N ALA A 318 0.94 -8.79 8.57
CA ALA A 318 1.13 -8.91 10.02
C ALA A 318 2.58 -8.60 10.42
N LYS A 319 3.56 -9.18 9.71
CA LYS A 319 4.99 -8.94 9.93
C LYS A 319 5.36 -7.48 9.64
N ALA A 320 4.88 -6.90 8.54
CA ALA A 320 5.15 -5.52 8.17
C ALA A 320 4.61 -4.53 9.21
N ARG A 321 3.38 -4.70 9.70
CA ARG A 321 2.81 -3.88 10.77
C ARG A 321 3.68 -3.90 12.02
N ARG A 322 4.14 -5.10 12.43
CA ARG A 322 5.01 -5.26 13.59
C ARG A 322 6.34 -4.56 13.40
N LEU A 323 6.99 -4.71 12.23
CA LEU A 323 8.25 -4.07 11.92
C LEU A 323 8.14 -2.54 11.90
N VAL A 324 7.07 -2.01 11.30
CA VAL A 324 6.82 -0.56 11.29
C VAL A 324 6.57 -0.03 12.70
N SER A 325 5.73 -0.71 13.52
CA SER A 325 5.38 -0.22 14.86
C SER A 325 6.52 -0.37 15.87
N GLN A 326 7.32 -1.43 15.81
CA GLN A 326 8.37 -1.72 16.78
C GLN A 326 9.73 -1.13 16.39
N HIS A 327 10.05 -1.10 15.11
CA HIS A 327 11.38 -0.73 14.59
C HIS A 327 11.33 0.50 13.68
N ASN A 328 10.17 1.16 13.53
CA ASN A 328 10.00 2.35 12.69
C ASN A 328 10.50 2.15 11.25
N VAL A 329 10.28 0.95 10.68
CA VAL A 329 10.66 0.63 9.31
C VAL A 329 10.01 1.62 8.35
N LYS A 330 10.80 2.16 7.42
CA LYS A 330 10.39 3.21 6.48
C LYS A 330 10.09 2.69 5.07
N ILE A 331 10.57 1.51 4.73
CA ILE A 331 10.40 0.90 3.42
C ILE A 331 10.32 -0.62 3.52
N LEU A 332 9.45 -1.23 2.71
CA LEU A 332 9.37 -2.67 2.54
C LEU A 332 9.88 -3.06 1.15
N ILE A 333 10.72 -4.08 1.08
CA ILE A 333 11.23 -4.66 -0.17
C ILE A 333 10.86 -6.15 -0.19
N ILE A 334 10.29 -6.64 -1.30
CA ILE A 334 9.83 -8.01 -1.47
C ILE A 334 10.50 -8.63 -2.70
N ASP A 335 11.29 -9.69 -2.50
CA ASP A 335 11.98 -10.42 -3.56
C ASP A 335 11.50 -11.88 -3.62
N TYR A 336 10.61 -12.26 -4.53
CA TYR A 336 9.86 -11.56 -5.57
C TYR A 336 8.38 -12.01 -5.58
N LEU A 337 7.51 -11.21 -6.19
CA LEU A 337 6.04 -11.35 -6.16
C LEU A 337 5.53 -12.74 -6.55
N GLN A 338 6.14 -13.36 -7.57
CA GLN A 338 5.69 -14.64 -8.09
C GLN A 338 5.94 -15.84 -7.16
N LEU A 339 6.57 -15.64 -6.01
CA LEU A 339 6.70 -16.67 -4.96
C LEU A 339 5.71 -16.48 -3.81
N MET A 340 4.97 -15.36 -3.81
CA MET A 340 3.92 -15.13 -2.83
C MET A 340 2.66 -15.93 -3.11
N THR A 341 1.85 -16.16 -2.08
CA THR A 341 0.53 -16.79 -2.17
C THR A 341 -0.56 -15.80 -1.73
N ALA A 342 -1.75 -15.90 -2.36
CA ALA A 342 -2.89 -15.06 -1.98
C ALA A 342 -3.74 -15.66 -0.85
N GLY A 343 -3.41 -16.88 -0.35
CA GLY A 343 -4.15 -17.52 0.74
C GLY A 343 -5.54 -18.02 0.31
N GLY A 344 -5.63 -18.85 -0.75
CA GLY A 344 -6.91 -19.42 -1.18
C GLY A 344 -6.73 -20.60 -2.13
N ALA A 345 -7.63 -21.58 -2.08
CA ALA A 345 -7.57 -22.77 -2.93
C ALA A 345 -7.84 -22.44 -4.40
N GLY A 346 -6.80 -22.49 -5.24
CA GLY A 346 -6.92 -22.81 -6.68
C GLY A 346 -7.55 -21.75 -7.57
N GLY A 347 -6.92 -20.57 -7.69
CA GLY A 347 -7.23 -19.58 -8.73
C GLY A 347 -6.28 -19.68 -9.94
N ASN A 348 -6.63 -18.99 -11.04
CA ASN A 348 -5.68 -18.72 -12.12
C ASN A 348 -4.55 -17.86 -11.58
N ARG A 349 -3.28 -18.21 -11.87
CA ARG A 349 -2.08 -17.49 -11.38
C ARG A 349 -2.11 -16.00 -11.65
N GLU A 350 -2.68 -15.58 -12.77
CA GLU A 350 -2.86 -14.16 -13.11
C GLU A 350 -3.79 -13.44 -12.12
N GLN A 351 -4.89 -14.09 -11.71
CA GLN A 351 -5.81 -13.55 -10.72
C GLN A 351 -5.17 -13.46 -9.32
N GLU A 352 -4.38 -14.45 -8.96
CA GLU A 352 -3.63 -14.47 -7.70
C GLU A 352 -2.64 -13.30 -7.63
N ILE A 353 -1.83 -13.10 -8.66
CA ILE A 353 -0.89 -11.99 -8.75
C ILE A 353 -1.62 -10.64 -8.73
N SER A 354 -2.77 -10.54 -9.41
CA SER A 354 -3.62 -9.34 -9.37
C SER A 354 -4.12 -9.03 -7.95
N THR A 355 -4.51 -10.06 -7.21
CA THR A 355 -4.94 -9.92 -5.82
C THR A 355 -3.78 -9.48 -4.92
N ILE A 356 -2.60 -10.09 -5.07
CA ILE A 356 -1.39 -9.71 -4.34
C ILE A 356 -1.03 -8.25 -4.60
N SER A 357 -1.01 -7.81 -5.86
CA SER A 357 -0.68 -6.44 -6.26
C SER A 357 -1.59 -5.41 -5.58
N ARG A 358 -2.91 -5.60 -5.64
CA ARG A 358 -3.87 -4.71 -4.98
C ARG A 358 -3.67 -4.66 -3.47
N ASN A 359 -3.42 -5.80 -2.85
CA ASN A 359 -3.17 -5.87 -1.41
C ASN A 359 -1.85 -5.19 -1.01
N LEU A 360 -0.79 -5.29 -1.83
CA LEU A 360 0.46 -4.55 -1.60
C LEU A 360 0.26 -3.04 -1.71
N LYS A 361 -0.52 -2.57 -2.70
CA LYS A 361 -0.89 -1.14 -2.79
C LYS A 361 -1.73 -0.70 -1.59
N ALA A 362 -2.67 -1.53 -1.13
CA ALA A 362 -3.43 -1.26 0.08
C ALA A 362 -2.53 -1.20 1.32
N LEU A 363 -1.55 -2.12 1.44
CA LEU A 363 -0.57 -2.16 2.53
C LEU A 363 0.32 -0.91 2.55
N ALA A 364 0.82 -0.47 1.38
CA ALA A 364 1.60 0.76 1.26
C ALA A 364 0.83 1.99 1.77
N LYS A 365 -0.46 2.10 1.40
CA LYS A 365 -1.35 3.17 1.88
C LYS A 365 -1.66 3.05 3.38
N GLU A 366 -1.88 1.85 3.88
CA GLU A 366 -2.20 1.58 5.28
C GLU A 366 -1.05 1.97 6.20
N LEU A 367 0.15 1.54 5.86
CA LEU A 367 1.36 1.80 6.65
C LEU A 367 1.97 3.18 6.36
N ASN A 368 1.52 3.85 5.30
CA ASN A 368 2.06 5.12 4.81
C ASN A 368 3.57 5.07 4.56
N ILE A 369 4.05 3.98 3.96
CA ILE A 369 5.45 3.78 3.55
C ILE A 369 5.51 3.26 2.12
N PRO A 370 6.61 3.49 1.38
CA PRO A 370 6.81 2.86 0.08
C PRO A 370 6.98 1.34 0.20
N VAL A 371 6.40 0.62 -0.75
CA VAL A 371 6.55 -0.83 -0.90
C VAL A 371 7.18 -1.11 -2.26
N ILE A 372 8.36 -1.72 -2.26
CA ILE A 372 9.04 -2.17 -3.47
C ILE A 372 8.79 -3.66 -3.63
N ALA A 373 8.26 -4.05 -4.78
CA ALA A 373 8.06 -5.44 -5.11
C ALA A 373 8.81 -5.81 -6.39
N LEU A 374 9.64 -6.83 -6.28
CA LEU A 374 10.40 -7.34 -7.42
C LEU A 374 9.53 -8.25 -8.26
N SER A 375 9.68 -8.18 -9.58
CA SER A 375 8.94 -9.01 -10.53
C SER A 375 9.87 -9.60 -11.58
N GLN A 376 9.54 -10.79 -12.05
CA GLN A 376 10.25 -11.42 -13.14
C GLN A 376 9.52 -11.15 -14.46
N LEU A 377 10.26 -10.71 -15.49
CA LEU A 377 9.71 -10.49 -16.82
C LEU A 377 9.44 -11.77 -17.58
N SER A 378 8.48 -11.73 -18.50
CA SER A 378 8.17 -12.80 -19.43
C SER A 378 9.38 -13.20 -20.29
N ARG A 379 9.47 -14.48 -20.64
CA ARG A 379 10.51 -14.99 -21.58
C ARG A 379 10.39 -14.40 -22.99
N ALA A 380 9.27 -13.79 -23.32
CA ALA A 380 9.05 -13.14 -24.61
C ALA A 380 10.08 -12.06 -24.94
N VAL A 381 10.65 -11.38 -23.91
CA VAL A 381 11.75 -10.42 -24.09
C VAL A 381 12.96 -11.05 -24.78
N GLU A 382 13.32 -12.30 -24.43
CA GLU A 382 14.50 -12.99 -24.98
C GLU A 382 14.27 -13.50 -26.42
N THR A 383 13.02 -13.83 -26.75
CA THR A 383 12.66 -14.35 -28.08
C THR A 383 12.29 -13.24 -29.07
N ARG A 384 12.04 -12.02 -28.59
CA ARG A 384 11.71 -10.87 -29.43
C ARG A 384 12.88 -10.52 -30.34
N GLY A 385 12.62 -10.33 -31.63
CA GLY A 385 13.58 -9.78 -32.60
C GLY A 385 13.89 -8.31 -32.31
N GLY A 386 15.11 -7.85 -32.58
CA GLY A 386 15.53 -6.46 -32.35
C GLY A 386 15.94 -6.17 -30.92
N SER A 387 15.61 -4.98 -30.43
CA SER A 387 16.01 -4.54 -29.10
C SER A 387 15.47 -5.45 -27.98
N LYS A 388 16.36 -5.83 -27.08
CA LYS A 388 16.05 -6.63 -25.87
C LYS A 388 15.66 -5.75 -24.68
N ARG A 389 15.52 -4.43 -24.87
CA ARG A 389 15.05 -3.53 -23.81
C ARG A 389 13.66 -3.92 -23.34
N PRO A 390 13.45 -4.03 -22.02
CA PRO A 390 12.13 -4.32 -21.46
C PRO A 390 11.10 -3.25 -21.78
N LEU A 391 9.84 -3.67 -21.95
CA LEU A 391 8.68 -2.81 -22.16
C LEU A 391 7.60 -3.16 -21.12
N LEU A 392 6.66 -2.25 -20.88
CA LEU A 392 5.51 -2.49 -19.96
C LEU A 392 4.72 -3.74 -20.37
N SER A 393 4.59 -4.02 -21.69
CA SER A 393 3.95 -5.21 -22.19
C SER A 393 4.64 -6.53 -21.80
N ASP A 394 5.89 -6.50 -21.36
CA ASP A 394 6.64 -7.68 -20.94
C ASP A 394 6.28 -8.12 -19.51
N LEU A 395 5.52 -7.31 -18.77
CA LEU A 395 4.83 -7.68 -17.53
C LEU A 395 3.52 -8.46 -17.76
N ARG A 396 3.31 -9.05 -18.92
CA ARG A 396 2.06 -9.51 -19.51
C ARG A 396 1.26 -10.57 -18.74
N GLU A 397 1.88 -11.33 -17.85
CA GLU A 397 1.18 -12.22 -16.90
C GLU A 397 0.63 -11.45 -15.69
N SER A 398 0.76 -10.13 -15.71
CA SER A 398 0.51 -9.26 -14.55
C SER A 398 0.03 -7.87 -14.98
N GLY A 399 -0.88 -7.76 -15.94
CA GLY A 399 -1.46 -6.48 -16.37
C GLY A 399 -2.05 -5.66 -15.21
N ALA A 400 -2.50 -6.34 -14.16
CA ALA A 400 -2.96 -5.69 -12.93
C ALA A 400 -1.81 -5.02 -12.16
N ILE A 401 -0.60 -5.61 -12.12
CA ILE A 401 0.56 -4.99 -11.47
C ILE A 401 0.87 -3.64 -12.09
N GLU A 402 0.84 -3.56 -13.43
CA GLU A 402 1.05 -2.30 -14.12
C GLU A 402 0.01 -1.24 -13.72
N GLN A 403 -1.26 -1.63 -13.59
CA GLN A 403 -2.34 -0.70 -13.24
C GLN A 403 -2.24 -0.21 -11.80
N ASP A 404 -1.94 -1.10 -10.86
CA ASP A 404 -1.90 -0.81 -9.43
C ASP A 404 -0.66 -0.02 -9.01
N ALA A 405 0.50 -0.26 -9.67
CA ALA A 405 1.76 0.37 -9.35
C ALA A 405 1.77 1.88 -9.67
N ASP A 406 2.42 2.64 -8.81
CA ASP A 406 2.69 4.07 -9.03
C ASP A 406 3.94 4.27 -9.89
N ILE A 407 4.95 3.43 -9.65
CA ILE A 407 6.19 3.40 -10.43
C ILE A 407 6.42 1.98 -10.93
N VAL A 408 6.76 1.85 -12.22
CA VAL A 408 7.23 0.61 -12.82
C VAL A 408 8.59 0.87 -13.45
N SER A 409 9.56 0.09 -13.04
CA SER A 409 10.94 0.23 -13.49
C SER A 409 11.51 -1.12 -13.95
N PHE A 410 12.46 -1.05 -14.87
CA PHE A 410 13.16 -2.23 -15.37
C PHE A 410 14.66 -2.11 -15.15
N ILE A 411 15.32 -3.26 -14.95
CA ILE A 411 16.77 -3.34 -14.96
C ILE A 411 17.17 -4.04 -16.25
N PHE A 412 18.04 -3.38 -17.01
CA PHE A 412 18.56 -3.86 -18.29
C PHE A 412 20.09 -3.80 -18.29
N ARG A 413 20.73 -4.88 -18.75
CA ARG A 413 22.19 -4.95 -18.91
C ARG A 413 22.49 -5.46 -20.30
N PRO A 414 22.98 -4.58 -21.21
CA PRO A 414 23.31 -4.95 -22.58
C PRO A 414 24.38 -6.03 -22.65
N GLU A 415 25.41 -5.93 -21.82
CA GLU A 415 26.51 -6.89 -21.70
C GLU A 415 26.04 -8.34 -21.53
N TYR A 416 24.94 -8.55 -20.78
CA TYR A 416 24.34 -9.87 -20.57
C TYR A 416 23.87 -10.51 -21.89
N TYR A 417 23.49 -9.72 -22.88
CA TYR A 417 23.09 -10.14 -24.20
C TYR A 417 24.26 -10.14 -25.21
N GLY A 418 25.50 -9.93 -24.75
CA GLY A 418 26.69 -9.88 -25.61
C GLY A 418 26.81 -8.58 -26.41
N MET A 419 26.10 -7.54 -26.03
CA MET A 419 26.26 -6.20 -26.61
C MET A 419 27.47 -5.52 -26.00
N THR A 420 28.27 -4.84 -26.80
CA THR A 420 29.46 -4.10 -26.37
C THR A 420 29.25 -2.60 -26.25
N GLU A 421 28.19 -2.11 -26.90
CA GLU A 421 27.86 -0.70 -26.99
C GLU A 421 26.38 -0.48 -26.68
N TRP A 422 26.03 0.68 -26.21
CA TRP A 422 24.65 1.12 -26.07
C TRP A 422 24.03 1.37 -27.45
N ASP A 423 22.71 1.24 -27.53
CA ASP A 423 21.90 1.57 -28.69
C ASP A 423 21.53 3.07 -28.75
N ASP A 424 22.45 3.94 -28.30
CA ASP A 424 22.37 5.38 -28.39
C ASP A 424 23.09 5.91 -29.66
N ASP A 425 22.93 7.20 -29.94
CA ASP A 425 23.54 7.84 -31.10
C ASP A 425 25.09 7.85 -31.02
N ASP A 426 25.66 7.81 -29.82
CA ASP A 426 27.09 7.88 -29.56
C ASP A 426 27.78 6.50 -29.54
N HIS A 427 27.02 5.40 -29.60
CA HIS A 427 27.52 4.02 -29.49
C HIS A 427 28.49 3.83 -28.33
N SER A 428 28.17 4.43 -27.17
CA SER A 428 29.05 4.44 -26.02
C SER A 428 29.24 3.01 -25.44
N PRO A 429 30.44 2.66 -24.90
CA PRO A 429 30.68 1.35 -24.34
C PRO A 429 29.74 1.03 -23.18
N CYS A 430 29.19 -0.20 -23.14
CA CYS A 430 28.24 -0.63 -22.10
C CYS A 430 28.82 -1.63 -21.10
N GLU A 431 30.13 -1.96 -21.20
CA GLU A 431 30.80 -2.91 -20.30
C GLU A 431 30.74 -2.43 -18.84
N GLY A 432 30.37 -3.33 -17.93
CA GLY A 432 30.27 -3.01 -16.50
C GLY A 432 29.16 -2.01 -16.18
N GLN A 433 28.20 -1.80 -17.06
CA GLN A 433 27.08 -0.90 -16.86
C GLN A 433 25.74 -1.65 -16.87
N GLY A 434 24.77 -1.02 -16.23
CA GLY A 434 23.36 -1.41 -16.30
C GLY A 434 22.49 -0.17 -16.36
N GLU A 435 21.29 -0.30 -16.81
CA GLU A 435 20.32 0.76 -16.94
C GLU A 435 19.11 0.48 -16.06
N PHE A 436 18.72 1.48 -15.27
CA PHE A 436 17.48 1.50 -14.52
C PHE A 436 16.48 2.35 -15.31
N ILE A 437 15.50 1.68 -15.90
CA ILE A 437 14.52 2.28 -16.82
C ILE A 437 13.25 2.57 -16.01
N VAL A 438 12.88 3.84 -15.83
CA VAL A 438 11.59 4.23 -15.25
C VAL A 438 10.57 4.31 -16.37
N ALA A 439 9.79 3.23 -16.55
CA ALA A 439 8.84 3.09 -17.66
C ALA A 439 7.43 3.61 -17.34
N LYS A 440 7.09 3.71 -16.06
CA LYS A 440 5.85 4.32 -15.57
C LYS A 440 6.14 5.09 -14.28
N HIS A 441 5.65 6.31 -14.19
CA HIS A 441 5.69 7.10 -12.97
C HIS A 441 4.45 8.00 -12.93
N ARG A 442 3.55 7.78 -11.93
CA ARG A 442 2.27 8.53 -11.86
C ARG A 442 2.47 10.01 -11.55
N ASN A 443 3.48 10.33 -10.75
CA ASN A 443 3.67 11.67 -10.19
C ASN A 443 4.95 12.36 -10.68
N GLY A 444 5.66 11.79 -11.66
CA GLY A 444 6.95 12.33 -12.13
C GLY A 444 7.30 11.97 -13.57
N GLY A 445 8.53 12.26 -13.93
CA GLY A 445 9.08 12.00 -15.26
C GLY A 445 9.45 10.53 -15.50
N LEU A 446 9.70 10.20 -16.77
CA LEU A 446 10.26 8.93 -17.22
C LEU A 446 11.69 9.18 -17.66
N ASP A 447 12.61 8.32 -17.31
CA ASP A 447 14.00 8.40 -17.72
C ASP A 447 14.70 7.05 -17.67
N ASN A 448 15.85 6.96 -18.35
CA ASN A 448 16.74 5.81 -18.37
C ASN A 448 18.05 6.16 -17.67
N ILE A 449 18.24 5.62 -16.49
CA ILE A 449 19.37 5.97 -15.62
C ILE A 449 20.44 4.91 -15.76
N ARG A 450 21.61 5.29 -16.29
CA ARG A 450 22.77 4.40 -16.35
C ARG A 450 23.48 4.35 -15.01
N LEU A 451 23.83 3.15 -14.60
CA LEU A 451 24.50 2.82 -13.36
C LEU A 451 25.71 1.92 -13.64
N LYS A 452 26.74 2.02 -12.80
CA LYS A 452 27.88 1.09 -12.80
C LYS A 452 27.45 -0.23 -12.16
N PHE A 453 27.72 -1.33 -12.82
CA PHE A 453 27.52 -2.67 -12.30
C PHE A 453 28.83 -3.40 -12.12
N THR A 454 29.19 -3.71 -10.88
CA THR A 454 30.39 -4.47 -10.54
C THR A 454 30.03 -5.93 -10.30
N GLY A 455 30.13 -6.76 -11.34
CA GLY A 455 29.58 -8.13 -11.36
C GLY A 455 30.14 -9.05 -10.26
N HIS A 456 31.46 -9.03 -9.99
CA HIS A 456 32.09 -9.86 -8.96
C HIS A 456 31.71 -9.50 -7.52
N LEU A 457 31.18 -8.28 -7.30
CA LEU A 457 30.64 -7.80 -6.02
C LEU A 457 29.11 -7.82 -5.99
N ALA A 458 28.47 -8.10 -7.12
CA ALA A 458 27.02 -7.96 -7.31
C ALA A 458 26.48 -6.59 -6.84
N LYS A 459 27.20 -5.51 -7.17
CA LYS A 459 26.97 -4.15 -6.68
C LYS A 459 26.56 -3.23 -7.82
N PHE A 460 25.50 -2.42 -7.59
CA PHE A 460 25.21 -1.22 -8.37
C PHE A 460 25.71 0.02 -7.63
N SER A 461 26.18 1.01 -8.38
CA SER A 461 26.57 2.34 -7.88
C SER A 461 26.35 3.37 -8.99
N ASP A 462 26.37 4.65 -8.65
CA ASP A 462 26.40 5.71 -9.64
C ASP A 462 27.59 5.54 -10.59
N LEU A 463 27.38 5.91 -11.86
CA LEU A 463 28.49 6.13 -12.79
C LEU A 463 29.26 7.34 -12.28
N GLU A 464 30.56 7.16 -12.04
CA GLU A 464 31.46 8.29 -11.91
C GLU A 464 31.45 9.04 -13.24
N GLU A 465 30.67 10.09 -13.33
CA GLU A 465 30.85 11.07 -14.38
C GLU A 465 32.25 11.63 -14.13
N GLY A 466 33.16 11.45 -15.08
CA GLY A 466 34.44 12.12 -15.03
C GLY A 466 34.14 13.60 -14.80
N PHE A 467 34.36 14.06 -13.59
CA PHE A 467 34.22 15.47 -13.24
C PHE A 467 35.20 16.20 -14.12
N SER A 468 34.73 16.70 -15.26
CA SER A 468 35.43 17.78 -15.94
C SER A 468 35.46 18.93 -14.93
N SER A 469 36.65 19.33 -14.57
CA SER A 469 36.97 20.43 -13.63
C SER A 469 36.29 21.77 -13.97
N GLU A 470 35.47 21.81 -15.01
CA GLU A 470 34.72 22.97 -15.43
C GLU A 470 33.47 23.28 -14.56
N PHE A 471 32.88 22.26 -13.91
CA PHE A 471 31.70 22.50 -13.06
C PHE A 471 32.06 23.00 -11.65
N GLN A 472 33.24 22.63 -11.13
CA GLN A 472 33.72 23.21 -9.86
C GLN A 472 34.21 24.66 -10.02
N SER A 473 34.67 25.06 -11.20
CA SER A 473 35.06 26.45 -11.44
C SER A 473 33.86 27.39 -11.60
N SER A 474 32.70 26.93 -12.09
CA SER A 474 31.51 27.78 -12.17
C SER A 474 30.77 27.92 -10.85
N MET A 475 30.84 26.97 -9.93
CA MET A 475 30.26 27.13 -8.58
C MET A 475 31.13 28.01 -7.65
N ASN A 476 32.46 28.02 -7.83
CA ASN A 476 33.35 28.91 -7.07
C ASN A 476 33.42 30.35 -7.63
N SER A 477 32.82 30.64 -8.79
CA SER A 477 32.78 31.99 -9.35
C SER A 477 31.56 32.82 -8.89
N PHE A 478 30.63 32.24 -8.13
CA PHE A 478 29.59 32.95 -7.42
C PHE A 478 30.08 33.34 -6.00
N SER A 479 31.21 34.05 -5.94
CA SER A 479 31.54 34.78 -4.73
C SER A 479 30.59 35.98 -4.63
N SER A 480 30.07 36.19 -3.42
CA SER A 480 29.09 37.21 -3.05
C SER A 480 29.48 38.67 -3.35
N ASP A 481 30.67 38.90 -3.94
CA ASP A 481 31.21 40.23 -4.19
C ASP A 481 30.84 40.82 -5.54
N ASN A 482 30.12 40.11 -6.43
CA ASN A 482 29.73 40.57 -7.78
C ASN A 482 28.22 40.63 -8.01
N LEU A 483 27.39 40.62 -6.97
CA LEU A 483 25.98 40.91 -7.16
C LEU A 483 25.77 42.44 -7.18
N PRO A 484 25.21 43.05 -8.22
CA PRO A 484 24.86 44.47 -8.21
C PRO A 484 23.91 44.73 -7.04
N SER A 485 24.12 45.86 -6.34
CA SER A 485 23.24 46.21 -5.24
C SER A 485 21.79 46.35 -5.74
N ALA A 486 20.80 46.10 -4.86
CA ALA A 486 19.39 46.23 -5.22
C ALA A 486 19.03 47.64 -5.76
N GLN A 487 19.84 48.64 -5.48
CA GLN A 487 19.71 50.01 -6.01
C GLN A 487 20.20 50.11 -7.45
N ASP A 488 21.19 49.35 -7.86
CA ASP A 488 21.70 49.36 -9.25
C ASP A 488 20.80 48.53 -10.20
N ALA A 489 20.07 47.54 -9.65
CA ALA A 489 19.18 46.69 -10.45
C ALA A 489 17.78 47.29 -10.70
N PHE A 490 17.32 48.19 -9.85
CA PHE A 490 15.94 48.73 -9.91
C PHE A 490 15.85 50.25 -9.99
N GLY A 491 16.87 50.97 -10.38
CA GLY A 491 16.81 52.41 -10.57
C GLY A 491 16.19 53.19 -9.41
N ALA A 492 16.82 54.24 -8.96
CA ALA A 492 16.25 55.08 -7.91
C ALA A 492 14.90 55.69 -8.34
N PRO A 493 13.86 55.74 -7.51
CA PRO A 493 12.62 56.41 -7.87
C PRO A 493 12.90 57.93 -8.04
N GLU A 494 12.59 58.47 -9.20
CA GLU A 494 12.62 59.92 -9.44
C GLU A 494 11.65 60.62 -8.48
N SER A 495 12.15 61.52 -7.69
CA SER A 495 11.36 62.40 -6.84
C SER A 495 10.68 63.48 -7.70
N SER A 496 9.47 63.22 -8.16
CA SER A 496 8.61 64.27 -8.72
C SER A 496 7.93 65.00 -7.54
N SER A 497 8.43 66.21 -7.29
CA SER A 497 7.74 67.22 -6.48
C SER A 497 6.65 67.87 -7.34
N ASP A 498 5.42 67.43 -7.23
CA ASP A 498 4.28 68.20 -7.69
C ASP A 498 3.40 68.65 -6.54
N ASN A 499 3.35 70.00 -6.38
CA ASN A 499 2.42 70.73 -5.56
C ASN A 499 0.97 70.40 -5.97
N PHE A 500 0.20 69.87 -5.06
CA PHE A 500 -1.28 69.93 -5.16
C PHE A 500 -1.79 71.11 -4.35
N ASN A 501 -2.28 72.12 -5.06
CA ASN A 501 -3.17 73.14 -4.53
C ASN A 501 -4.58 72.53 -4.36
N ASP A 502 -5.16 72.84 -3.22
CA ASP A 502 -6.59 72.72 -2.92
C ASP A 502 -7.43 73.42 -4.01
N ASP A 503 -8.45 72.74 -4.47
CA ASP A 503 -9.76 73.31 -4.73
C ASP A 503 -10.77 72.18 -5.00
N VAL A 504 -11.68 71.98 -4.05
CA VAL A 504 -12.94 71.24 -4.22
C VAL A 504 -14.01 72.24 -4.62
N PRO A 505 -14.90 71.90 -5.61
CA PRO A 505 -16.31 72.03 -5.26
C PRO A 505 -17.19 70.92 -5.87
N PHE A 506 -18.14 70.48 -5.04
CA PHE A 506 -19.40 69.76 -5.23
C PHE A 506 -19.33 68.28 -5.62
#